data_17c69bd7bd49d8c048502cc12eed3e86
#
_entry.id   17c69bd7bd49d8c048502cc12eed3e86
#
_cell.length_a   1.000
_cell.length_b   1.000
_cell.length_c   1.000
_cell.angle_alpha   90.00
_cell.angle_beta   90.00
_cell.angle_gamma   90.00
#
_symmetry.space_group_name_H-M   'P 1'
#
loop_
_entity.id
_entity.type
_entity.pdbx_description
1 polymer ?
#
loop_
_entity_poly.entity_id
_entity_poly.type
_entity_poly.pdbx_seq_one_letter_code
_entity_poly.pdbx_strand_id
1 'polypeptide(L)'
;MKKLLSIVCTAALLTLTQGQALAQAYPSKPVKIIVPFGPGGFTDVVARILGVKLGESLGQSVVIENKPGAGSTIGTDQVAKAAPDGHTLVIVSATHVISPWIYKNV
;
A
#
# COMPACT_ATOMS: atom_id res chain seq x y z
N MET A 1 50.16 -23.99 8.86
CA MET A 1 49.65 -22.79 9.55
C MET A 1 49.28 -21.66 8.57
N LYS A 2 50.15 -21.27 7.64
CA LYS A 2 49.80 -20.16 6.68
C LYS A 2 48.58 -20.44 5.79
N LYS A 3 48.37 -21.68 5.35
CA LYS A 3 47.20 -22.07 4.51
C LYS A 3 45.89 -22.08 5.29
N LEU A 4 45.90 -22.47 6.55
CA LEU A 4 44.71 -22.41 7.43
C LEU A 4 44.31 -20.98 7.74
N LEU A 5 45.27 -20.11 7.98
CA LEU A 5 45.00 -18.70 8.22
C LEU A 5 44.39 -17.99 7.00
N SER A 6 44.83 -18.36 5.79
CA SER A 6 44.28 -17.84 4.52
C SER A 6 42.81 -18.27 4.31
N ILE A 7 42.49 -19.52 4.64
CA ILE A 7 41.11 -20.04 4.50
C ILE A 7 40.16 -19.37 5.49
N VAL A 8 40.60 -19.13 6.72
CA VAL A 8 39.80 -18.43 7.74
C VAL A 8 39.55 -16.97 7.38
N CYS A 9 40.56 -16.27 6.83
CA CYS A 9 40.39 -14.90 6.35
C CYS A 9 39.44 -14.84 5.16
N THR A 10 39.48 -15.78 4.22
CA THR A 10 38.57 -15.79 3.06
C THR A 10 37.13 -16.08 3.48
N ALA A 11 36.93 -16.99 4.42
CA ALA A 11 35.61 -17.29 4.99
C ALA A 11 35.00 -16.07 5.76
N ALA A 12 35.85 -15.34 6.50
CA ALA A 12 35.42 -14.16 7.22
C ALA A 12 35.04 -12.99 6.30
N LEU A 13 35.69 -12.83 5.15
CA LEU A 13 35.31 -11.82 4.15
C LEU A 13 33.99 -12.14 3.43
N LEU A 14 33.67 -13.41 3.24
CA LEU A 14 32.42 -13.86 2.60
C LEU A 14 31.19 -13.64 3.50
N THR A 15 31.34 -13.58 4.81
CA THR A 15 30.24 -13.32 5.74
C THR A 15 29.89 -11.82 5.88
N LEU A 16 30.79 -10.93 5.48
CA LEU A 16 30.57 -9.47 5.53
C LEU A 16 29.77 -8.93 4.34
N THR A 17 29.53 -9.71 3.30
CA THR A 17 28.71 -9.34 2.14
C THR A 17 27.24 -9.74 2.27
N GLN A 18 26.76 -10.07 3.47
CA GLN A 18 25.33 -10.16 3.71
C GLN A 18 24.76 -8.74 3.53
N GLY A 19 24.35 -8.47 2.29
CA GLY A 19 23.81 -7.20 1.88
C GLY A 19 22.79 -6.73 2.90
N GLN A 20 23.02 -5.57 3.45
CA GLN A 20 21.97 -4.84 4.15
C GLN A 20 20.85 -4.67 3.13
N ALA A 21 19.84 -5.52 3.19
CA ALA A 21 18.56 -5.22 2.60
C ALA A 21 18.13 -3.92 3.25
N LEU A 22 18.40 -2.79 2.59
CA LEU A 22 17.88 -1.51 2.97
C LEU A 22 16.37 -1.68 2.87
N ALA A 23 15.74 -1.95 4.01
CA ALA A 23 14.30 -1.90 4.13
C ALA A 23 13.91 -0.52 3.63
N GLN A 24 13.33 -0.46 2.43
CA GLN A 24 12.86 0.79 1.87
C GLN A 24 11.91 1.41 2.89
N ALA A 25 12.26 2.60 3.39
CA ALA A 25 11.43 3.31 4.36
C ALA A 25 10.03 3.49 3.74
N TYR A 26 9.03 2.89 4.37
CA TYR A 26 7.63 3.05 3.97
C TYR A 26 7.03 4.24 4.70
N PRO A 27 6.27 5.11 4.02
CA PRO A 27 6.05 5.17 2.57
C PRO A 27 7.23 5.86 1.83
N SER A 28 7.68 5.30 0.71
CA SER A 28 8.75 5.87 -0.13
C SER A 28 8.23 6.86 -1.19
N LYS A 29 6.92 6.94 -1.37
CA LYS A 29 6.21 7.79 -2.35
C LYS A 29 4.81 8.13 -1.81
N PRO A 30 4.08 9.08 -2.42
CA PRO A 30 2.72 9.41 -2.01
C PRO A 30 1.81 8.18 -1.93
N VAL A 31 0.97 8.14 -0.89
CA VAL A 31 -0.04 7.10 -0.69
C VAL A 31 -1.34 7.56 -1.34
N LYS A 32 -1.96 6.72 -2.15
CA LYS A 32 -3.25 6.97 -2.78
C LYS A 32 -4.36 6.23 -2.04
N ILE A 33 -5.45 6.92 -1.72
CA ILE A 33 -6.66 6.31 -1.19
C ILE A 33 -7.77 6.45 -2.22
N ILE A 34 -8.23 5.33 -2.73
CA ILE A 34 -9.37 5.27 -3.65
C ILE A 34 -10.66 5.27 -2.82
N VAL A 35 -11.55 6.20 -3.15
CA VAL A 35 -12.92 6.27 -2.63
C VAL A 35 -13.87 5.83 -3.74
N PRO A 36 -14.49 4.64 -3.68
CA PRO A 36 -15.34 4.12 -4.74
C PRO A 36 -16.75 4.73 -4.72
N PHE A 37 -16.86 5.99 -4.33
CA PHE A 37 -18.08 6.77 -4.24
C PHE A 37 -17.86 8.19 -4.75
N GLY A 38 -18.95 8.87 -5.08
CA GLY A 38 -18.88 10.26 -5.51
C GLY A 38 -18.29 11.19 -4.44
N PRO A 39 -17.71 12.32 -4.84
CA PRO A 39 -17.16 13.30 -3.93
C PRO A 39 -18.25 13.95 -3.08
N GLY A 40 -17.90 14.35 -1.85
CA GLY A 40 -18.81 15.01 -0.90
C GLY A 40 -19.70 14.05 -0.10
N GLY A 41 -19.68 12.75 -0.37
CA GLY A 41 -20.37 11.77 0.46
C GLY A 41 -19.64 11.47 1.76
N PHE A 42 -20.30 10.75 2.67
CA PHE A 42 -19.74 10.40 3.98
C PHE A 42 -18.35 9.75 3.88
N THR A 43 -18.19 8.77 3.00
CA THR A 43 -16.92 8.05 2.80
C THR A 43 -15.82 8.97 2.29
N ASP A 44 -16.14 9.91 1.40
CA ASP A 44 -15.18 10.89 0.87
C ASP A 44 -14.71 11.86 1.96
N VAL A 45 -15.65 12.37 2.76
CA VAL A 45 -15.32 13.27 3.87
C VAL A 45 -14.41 12.58 4.88
N VAL A 46 -14.75 11.35 5.27
CA VAL A 46 -13.92 10.55 6.18
C VAL A 46 -12.53 10.28 5.58
N ALA A 47 -12.47 9.93 4.29
CA ALA A 47 -11.20 9.69 3.61
C ALA A 47 -10.29 10.93 3.62
N ARG A 48 -10.85 12.12 3.41
CA ARG A 48 -10.09 13.38 3.40
C ARG A 48 -9.57 13.73 4.79
N ILE A 49 -10.39 13.56 5.83
CA ILE A 49 -9.96 13.78 7.23
C ILE A 49 -8.83 12.81 7.59
N LEU A 50 -9.00 11.52 7.30
CA LEU A 50 -7.97 10.51 7.53
C LEU A 50 -6.72 10.78 6.71
N GLY A 51 -6.87 11.19 5.45
CA GLY A 51 -5.75 11.47 4.56
C GLY A 51 -4.83 12.56 5.09
N VAL A 52 -5.37 13.63 5.66
CA VAL A 52 -4.60 14.68 6.31
C VAL A 52 -3.78 14.10 7.48
N LYS A 53 -4.44 13.38 8.38
CA LYS A 53 -3.79 12.81 9.57
C LYS A 53 -2.76 11.74 9.23
N LEU A 54 -3.05 10.90 8.25
CA LEU A 54 -2.11 9.92 7.75
C LEU A 54 -0.90 10.59 7.10
N GLY A 55 -1.10 11.64 6.30
CA GLY A 55 -0.01 12.39 5.69
C GLY A 55 0.93 13.03 6.72
N GLU A 56 0.37 13.63 7.77
CA GLU A 56 1.14 14.17 8.89
C GLU A 56 1.96 13.06 9.60
N SER A 57 1.34 11.91 9.86
CA SER A 57 1.97 10.80 10.58
C SER A 57 3.03 10.06 9.75
N LEU A 58 2.78 9.87 8.45
CA LEU A 58 3.64 9.12 7.55
C LEU A 58 4.75 9.97 6.91
N GLY A 59 4.67 11.30 6.99
CA GLY A 59 5.61 12.21 6.34
C GLY A 59 5.55 12.19 4.80
N GLN A 60 4.44 11.71 4.23
CA GLN A 60 4.18 11.62 2.80
C GLN A 60 2.80 12.15 2.45
N SER A 61 2.64 12.67 1.24
CA SER A 61 1.34 13.10 0.75
C SER A 61 0.36 11.94 0.66
N VAL A 62 -0.87 12.17 1.10
CA VAL A 62 -1.98 11.23 0.89
C VAL A 62 -2.97 11.84 -0.09
N VAL A 63 -3.14 11.18 -1.23
CA VAL A 63 -3.99 11.63 -2.33
C VAL A 63 -5.30 10.87 -2.32
N ILE A 64 -6.42 11.59 -2.24
CA ILE A 64 -7.76 11.01 -2.29
C ILE A 64 -8.28 11.06 -3.72
N GLU A 65 -8.68 9.93 -4.28
CA GLU A 65 -9.20 9.81 -5.63
C GLU A 65 -10.57 9.13 -5.62
N ASN A 66 -11.61 9.83 -6.10
CA ASN A 66 -12.95 9.26 -6.20
C ASN A 66 -13.10 8.45 -7.48
N LYS A 67 -13.51 7.19 -7.37
CA LYS A 67 -13.76 6.25 -8.47
C LYS A 67 -15.13 5.57 -8.29
N PRO A 68 -16.23 6.31 -8.48
CA PRO A 68 -17.56 5.76 -8.35
C PRO A 68 -17.91 4.81 -9.51
N GLY A 69 -18.89 3.97 -9.30
CA GLY A 69 -19.49 3.14 -10.35
C GLY A 69 -19.69 1.68 -9.94
N ALA A 70 -20.69 1.05 -10.58
CA ALA A 70 -21.06 -0.35 -10.41
C ALA A 70 -21.12 -0.82 -8.94
N GLY A 71 -21.78 -0.03 -8.07
CA GLY A 71 -21.92 -0.40 -6.66
C GLY A 71 -20.59 -0.46 -5.89
N SER A 72 -19.65 0.41 -6.20
CA SER A 72 -18.29 0.48 -5.66
C SER A 72 -17.26 -0.47 -6.29
N THR A 73 -17.64 -1.34 -7.21
CA THR A 73 -16.75 -2.39 -7.74
C THR A 73 -15.65 -1.83 -8.64
N ILE A 74 -15.90 -0.74 -9.38
CA ILE A 74 -14.88 -0.13 -10.26
C ILE A 74 -13.68 0.34 -9.44
N GLY A 75 -13.91 1.09 -8.37
CA GLY A 75 -12.82 1.60 -7.52
C GLY A 75 -12.10 0.49 -6.76
N THR A 76 -12.82 -0.51 -6.26
CA THR A 76 -12.20 -1.63 -5.53
C THR A 76 -11.41 -2.56 -6.45
N ASP A 77 -11.88 -2.82 -7.67
CA ASP A 77 -11.14 -3.59 -8.67
C ASP A 77 -9.82 -2.91 -9.07
N GLN A 78 -9.83 -1.59 -9.21
CA GLN A 78 -8.61 -0.82 -9.46
C GLN A 78 -7.56 -1.05 -8.36
N VAL A 79 -7.97 -1.08 -7.09
CA VAL A 79 -7.04 -1.30 -5.97
C VAL A 79 -6.60 -2.77 -5.90
N ALA A 80 -7.51 -3.71 -6.15
CA ALA A 80 -7.19 -5.13 -6.18
C ALA A 80 -6.13 -5.48 -7.25
N LYS A 81 -6.08 -4.72 -8.34
CA LYS A 81 -5.09 -4.86 -9.43
C LYS A 81 -3.85 -3.99 -9.27
N ALA A 82 -3.82 -3.12 -8.26
CA ALA A 82 -2.66 -2.27 -7.99
C ALA A 82 -1.47 -3.07 -7.44
N ALA A 83 -0.27 -2.49 -7.53
CA ALA A 83 0.91 -3.09 -6.91
C ALA A 83 0.70 -3.28 -5.40
N PRO A 84 1.01 -4.47 -4.84
CA PRO A 84 0.80 -4.78 -3.43
C PRO A 84 1.91 -4.20 -2.54
N ASP A 85 2.23 -2.92 -2.73
CA ASP A 85 3.30 -2.20 -2.04
C ASP A 85 2.81 -1.29 -0.90
N GLY A 86 1.51 -1.31 -0.62
CA GLY A 86 0.89 -0.50 0.42
C GLY A 86 0.66 0.98 0.06
N HIS A 87 0.98 1.42 -1.18
CA HIS A 87 0.81 2.80 -1.60
C HIS A 87 -0.52 3.08 -2.31
N THR A 88 -1.34 2.05 -2.55
CA THR A 88 -2.69 2.21 -3.08
C THR A 88 -3.67 1.50 -2.16
N LEU A 89 -4.51 2.26 -1.52
CA LEU A 89 -5.48 1.80 -0.53
C LEU A 89 -6.90 2.09 -1.03
N VAL A 90 -7.87 1.42 -0.46
CA VAL A 90 -9.29 1.72 -0.68
C VAL A 90 -9.99 1.93 0.65
N ILE A 91 -10.91 2.88 0.69
CA ILE A 91 -11.84 3.02 1.81
C ILE A 91 -13.21 2.51 1.35
N VAL A 92 -13.67 1.45 1.97
CA VAL A 92 -14.94 0.80 1.62
C VAL A 92 -16.00 1.04 2.68
N SER A 93 -17.26 0.88 2.29
CA SER A 93 -18.40 0.88 3.19
C SER A 93 -19.07 -0.50 3.22
N ALA A 94 -20.16 -0.63 3.96
CA ALA A 94 -20.97 -1.85 4.01
C ALA A 94 -21.41 -2.35 2.64
N THR A 95 -21.56 -1.46 1.66
CA THR A 95 -21.89 -1.81 0.27
C THR A 95 -20.90 -2.81 -0.33
N HIS A 96 -19.62 -2.70 0.01
CA HIS A 96 -18.60 -3.61 -0.50
C HIS A 96 -18.83 -5.07 -0.05
N VAL A 97 -19.30 -5.27 1.18
CA VAL A 97 -19.60 -6.60 1.72
C VAL A 97 -20.91 -7.16 1.15
N ILE A 98 -21.85 -6.29 0.83
CA ILE A 98 -23.18 -6.67 0.33
C ILE A 98 -23.17 -6.92 -1.18
N SER A 99 -22.37 -6.17 -1.93
CA SER A 99 -22.33 -6.22 -3.40
C SER A 99 -22.13 -7.62 -3.98
N PRO A 100 -21.26 -8.49 -3.48
CA PRO A 100 -21.10 -9.85 -4.03
C PRO A 100 -22.35 -10.74 -3.92
N TRP A 101 -23.24 -10.41 -2.98
CA TRP A 101 -24.52 -11.15 -2.81
C TRP A 101 -25.60 -10.68 -3.78
N ILE A 102 -25.50 -9.45 -4.26
CA ILE A 102 -26.47 -8.84 -5.17
C ILE A 102 -26.03 -8.99 -6.62
N TYR A 103 -24.76 -8.82 -6.89
CA TYR A 103 -24.18 -8.88 -8.24
C TYR A 103 -23.44 -10.19 -8.45
N LYS A 104 -23.88 -11.00 -9.43
CA LYS A 104 -23.34 -12.35 -9.68
C LYS A 104 -21.93 -12.37 -10.27
N ASN A 105 -21.40 -11.24 -10.70
CA ASN A 105 -20.10 -11.14 -11.42
C ASN A 105 -19.17 -10.07 -10.80
N VAL A 106 -19.07 -10.04 -9.48
CA VAL A 106 -18.20 -9.11 -8.76
C VAL A 106 -17.15 -9.87 -7.97
#